data_281cf04f24b1b8507b6cec8c1de4b72f
#
_entry.id   281cf04f24b1b8507b6cec8c1de4b72f
#
_cell.length_a   1.000
_cell.length_b   1.000
_cell.length_c   1.000
_cell.angle_alpha   90.00
_cell.angle_beta   90.00
_cell.angle_gamma   90.00
#
_symmetry.space_group_name_H-M   'P 1'
#
loop_
_entity.id
_entity.type
_entity.pdbx_description
1 polymer ?
#
loop_
_entity_poly.entity_id
_entity_poly.type
_entity_poly.pdbx_seq_one_letter_code
_entity_poly.pdbx_strand_id
1 'polypeptide(L)'
;MFVALRDLRFARGRFVLIGSVVALITVLVGFLSGLTGGLATQNISAVLSLPADRVVFSAPTAGENSASFSDSTITHQQASDWATTTGVTAAEPVGISQTRGEAGDTRAAIAVFGVEPGFDATAPTENGQLGLSDPAAKALNVTTGDEVTIAGTSYTIETIGGDGWYSHTPVVEMTLNDWQTYSAATGNPDAYATVLAVTGTPDWDAADTANATVSETTIGTLMALSAFRSEIGSLLLMVVMLFGISGLVIGAFFTVWTMQRKGDIAVLKALGASTRSLIRDALGQALIVLLLGIGIGLGLVTLFGALAGTALPFLLSPITTVLPGAIMILLGLAGAAFALRSVTSADPLTALGSNR
;
A
#
# COMPACT_ATOMS: atom_id res chain seq x y z
N MET A 1 27.53 12.38 -24.88
CA MET A 1 27.53 11.01 -24.31
C MET A 1 28.93 10.35 -24.37
N PHE A 2 29.75 10.55 -25.35
CA PHE A 2 31.08 9.95 -25.41
C PHE A 2 32.03 10.45 -24.31
N VAL A 3 31.97 11.73 -23.96
CA VAL A 3 32.76 12.35 -22.88
C VAL A 3 32.30 11.84 -21.52
N ALA A 4 30.99 11.66 -21.32
CA ALA A 4 30.39 11.15 -20.07
C ALA A 4 30.91 9.74 -19.68
N LEU A 5 31.01 8.81 -20.63
CA LEU A 5 31.50 7.46 -20.39
C LEU A 5 33.01 7.42 -20.09
N ARG A 6 33.78 8.33 -20.69
CA ARG A 6 35.22 8.44 -20.47
C ARG A 6 35.56 9.02 -19.10
N ASP A 7 34.80 10.02 -18.66
CA ASP A 7 34.91 10.61 -17.31
C ASP A 7 34.55 9.60 -16.20
N LEU A 8 33.51 8.77 -16.42
CA LEU A 8 33.15 7.66 -15.54
C LEU A 8 34.30 6.67 -15.32
N ARG A 9 35.14 6.44 -16.35
CA ARG A 9 36.30 5.55 -16.24
C ARG A 9 37.49 6.19 -15.50
N PHE A 10 37.68 7.49 -15.58
CA PHE A 10 38.83 8.18 -14.96
C PHE A 10 38.57 8.53 -13.48
N ALA A 11 37.34 8.89 -13.11
CA ALA A 11 36.96 9.28 -11.75
C ALA A 11 36.18 8.20 -10.96
N ARG A 12 36.50 6.92 -11.17
CA ARG A 12 35.77 5.74 -10.65
C ARG A 12 35.42 5.85 -9.18
N GLY A 13 36.35 6.29 -8.31
CA GLY A 13 36.12 6.37 -6.87
C GLY A 13 34.96 7.29 -6.47
N ARG A 14 34.79 8.42 -7.15
CA ARG A 14 33.70 9.39 -6.87
C ARG A 14 32.34 8.85 -7.32
N PHE A 15 32.30 8.24 -8.51
CA PHE A 15 31.05 7.69 -9.05
C PHE A 15 30.60 6.47 -8.25
N VAL A 16 31.53 5.63 -7.81
CA VAL A 16 31.25 4.51 -6.90
C VAL A 16 30.69 5.03 -5.58
N LEU A 17 31.30 6.07 -4.99
CA LEU A 17 30.80 6.65 -3.74
C LEU A 17 29.36 7.18 -3.89
N ILE A 18 29.10 8.01 -4.93
CA ILE A 18 27.76 8.56 -5.15
C ILE A 18 26.76 7.44 -5.45
N GLY A 19 27.14 6.50 -6.33
CA GLY A 19 26.32 5.35 -6.66
C GLY A 19 26.00 4.47 -5.45
N SER A 20 26.98 4.25 -4.54
CA SER A 20 26.76 3.51 -3.30
C SER A 20 25.79 4.22 -2.36
N VAL A 21 25.89 5.55 -2.23
CA VAL A 21 24.95 6.33 -1.42
C VAL A 21 23.54 6.27 -2.02
N VAL A 22 23.42 6.45 -3.35
CA VAL A 22 22.13 6.31 -4.04
C VAL A 22 21.56 4.91 -3.84
N ALA A 23 22.37 3.86 -3.98
CA ALA A 23 21.95 2.48 -3.78
C ALA A 23 21.47 2.26 -2.33
N LEU A 24 22.21 2.75 -1.33
CA LEU A 24 21.84 2.60 0.08
C LEU A 24 20.53 3.33 0.41
N ILE A 25 20.36 4.56 -0.10
CA ILE A 25 19.10 5.30 0.04
C ILE A 25 17.96 4.56 -0.65
N THR A 26 18.20 3.99 -1.82
CA THR A 26 17.20 3.19 -2.55
C THR A 26 16.80 1.94 -1.77
N VAL A 27 17.76 1.26 -1.13
CA VAL A 27 17.47 0.14 -0.25
C VAL A 27 16.58 0.59 0.91
N LEU A 28 16.91 1.69 1.57
CA LEU A 28 16.11 2.24 2.67
C LEU A 28 14.69 2.60 2.22
N VAL A 29 14.57 3.36 1.13
CA VAL A 29 13.25 3.78 0.58
C VAL A 29 12.45 2.58 0.13
N GLY A 30 13.03 1.67 -0.65
CA GLY A 30 12.35 0.51 -1.18
C GLY A 30 11.93 -0.48 -0.09
N PHE A 31 12.80 -0.71 0.91
CA PHE A 31 12.47 -1.58 2.03
C PHE A 31 11.34 -1.00 2.88
N LEU A 32 11.39 0.29 3.20
CA LEU A 32 10.35 0.95 3.98
C LEU A 32 9.02 1.05 3.19
N SER A 33 9.08 1.28 1.87
CA SER A 33 7.90 1.26 1.01
C SER A 33 7.27 -0.13 0.93
N GLY A 34 8.08 -1.19 0.83
CA GLY A 34 7.61 -2.57 0.84
C GLY A 34 6.95 -2.98 2.16
N LEU A 35 7.55 -2.58 3.28
CA LEU A 35 6.98 -2.82 4.62
C LEU A 35 5.69 -2.03 4.83
N THR A 36 5.66 -0.74 4.47
CA THR A 36 4.46 0.09 4.55
C THR A 36 3.32 -0.47 3.68
N GLY A 37 3.65 -0.90 2.45
CA GLY A 37 2.68 -1.55 1.56
C GLY A 37 2.14 -2.85 2.12
N GLY A 38 2.98 -3.66 2.74
CA GLY A 38 2.58 -4.90 3.40
C GLY A 38 1.67 -4.67 4.61
N LEU A 39 2.00 -3.70 5.46
CA LEU A 39 1.15 -3.31 6.59
C LEU A 39 -0.21 -2.77 6.12
N ALA A 40 -0.21 -1.93 5.08
CA ALA A 40 -1.46 -1.45 4.49
C ALA A 40 -2.31 -2.62 3.97
N THR A 41 -1.71 -3.59 3.25
CA THR A 41 -2.40 -4.78 2.74
C THR A 41 -3.02 -5.60 3.88
N GLN A 42 -2.30 -5.80 4.98
CA GLN A 42 -2.83 -6.50 6.16
C GLN A 42 -3.99 -5.76 6.85
N ASN A 43 -4.14 -4.48 6.57
CA ASN A 43 -5.26 -3.71 7.13
C ASN A 43 -6.53 -3.79 6.26
N ILE A 44 -6.38 -3.82 4.93
CA ILE A 44 -7.46 -3.49 4.00
C ILE A 44 -7.76 -4.54 2.92
N SER A 45 -6.95 -5.61 2.76
CA SER A 45 -7.07 -6.48 1.58
C SER A 45 -8.44 -7.16 1.47
N ALA A 46 -9.03 -7.60 2.57
CA ALA A 46 -10.35 -8.22 2.55
C ALA A 46 -11.46 -7.24 2.13
N VAL A 47 -11.36 -5.98 2.55
CA VAL A 47 -12.33 -4.95 2.15
C VAL A 47 -12.21 -4.61 0.67
N LEU A 48 -10.97 -4.56 0.14
CA LEU A 48 -10.73 -4.30 -1.28
C LEU A 48 -11.13 -5.47 -2.19
N SER A 49 -11.20 -6.69 -1.66
CA SER A 49 -11.60 -7.89 -2.40
C SER A 49 -13.10 -8.17 -2.37
N LEU A 50 -13.89 -7.39 -1.62
CA LEU A 50 -15.34 -7.55 -1.63
C LEU A 50 -15.90 -7.43 -3.05
N PRO A 51 -16.73 -8.39 -3.51
CA PRO A 51 -17.33 -8.37 -4.84
C PRO A 51 -18.48 -7.37 -4.91
N ALA A 52 -18.16 -6.07 -4.83
CA ALA A 52 -19.12 -4.99 -4.76
C ALA A 52 -18.66 -3.75 -5.52
N ASP A 53 -19.60 -3.02 -6.11
CA ASP A 53 -19.37 -1.68 -6.66
C ASP A 53 -19.31 -0.64 -5.53
N ARG A 54 -20.18 -0.82 -4.52
CA ARG A 54 -20.17 -0.05 -3.27
C ARG A 54 -20.50 -0.92 -2.07
N VAL A 55 -20.00 -0.47 -0.90
CA VAL A 55 -20.36 -1.03 0.40
C VAL A 55 -21.30 -0.06 1.10
N VAL A 56 -22.42 -0.59 1.57
CA VAL A 56 -23.47 0.17 2.24
C VAL A 56 -23.39 -0.05 3.73
N PHE A 57 -23.39 1.04 4.48
CA PHE A 57 -23.36 1.11 5.94
C PHE A 57 -24.70 1.63 6.45
N SER A 58 -25.07 1.32 7.67
CA SER A 58 -26.14 2.05 8.35
C SER A 58 -25.78 3.53 8.50
N ALA A 59 -26.77 4.42 8.43
CA ALA A 59 -26.51 5.84 8.63
C ALA A 59 -25.86 6.08 9.99
N PRO A 60 -24.84 6.96 10.06
CA PRO A 60 -24.18 7.29 11.32
C PRO A 60 -25.18 7.84 12.34
N THR A 61 -24.97 7.47 13.60
CA THR A 61 -25.76 8.03 14.71
C THR A 61 -25.46 9.52 14.89
N ALA A 62 -26.40 10.25 15.49
CA ALA A 62 -26.28 11.70 15.68
C ALA A 62 -24.99 12.08 16.42
N GLY A 63 -24.08 12.77 15.72
CA GLY A 63 -22.75 13.18 16.22
C GLY A 63 -21.57 12.53 15.49
N GLU A 64 -21.80 11.51 14.67
CA GLU A 64 -20.81 10.88 13.80
C GLU A 64 -21.03 11.35 12.36
N ASN A 65 -19.94 11.74 11.69
CA ASN A 65 -20.02 12.32 10.34
C ASN A 65 -19.55 11.38 9.23
N SER A 66 -19.27 10.10 9.52
CA SER A 66 -18.69 9.17 8.54
C SER A 66 -19.12 7.72 8.80
N ALA A 67 -19.19 6.94 7.72
CA ALA A 67 -19.34 5.49 7.78
C ALA A 67 -18.25 4.83 8.65
N SER A 68 -18.61 3.77 9.38
CA SER A 68 -17.70 3.04 10.26
C SER A 68 -18.08 1.56 10.27
N PHE A 69 -17.10 0.67 10.05
CA PHE A 69 -17.35 -0.78 10.15
C PHE A 69 -17.66 -1.24 11.56
N SER A 70 -17.13 -0.56 12.59
CA SER A 70 -17.36 -0.91 14.00
C SER A 70 -18.73 -0.51 14.51
N ASP A 71 -19.34 0.51 13.90
CA ASP A 71 -20.57 1.10 14.39
C ASP A 71 -21.78 0.82 13.47
N SER A 72 -21.50 0.28 12.26
CA SER A 72 -22.54 -0.07 11.30
C SER A 72 -23.27 -1.35 11.71
N THR A 73 -24.59 -1.29 11.65
CA THR A 73 -25.50 -2.42 11.85
C THR A 73 -26.62 -2.33 10.83
N ILE A 74 -26.58 -3.19 9.83
CA ILE A 74 -27.62 -3.31 8.81
C ILE A 74 -28.73 -4.22 9.33
N THR A 75 -29.96 -3.78 9.19
CA THR A 75 -31.15 -4.56 9.52
C THR A 75 -31.60 -5.43 8.34
N HIS A 76 -32.33 -6.51 8.60
CA HIS A 76 -32.95 -7.32 7.57
C HIS A 76 -33.82 -6.49 6.61
N GLN A 77 -34.55 -5.50 7.14
CA GLN A 77 -35.39 -4.62 6.33
C GLN A 77 -34.57 -3.79 5.35
N GLN A 78 -33.48 -3.17 5.81
CA GLN A 78 -32.58 -2.41 4.95
C GLN A 78 -31.98 -3.28 3.84
N ALA A 79 -31.54 -4.51 4.16
CA ALA A 79 -31.02 -5.45 3.17
C ALA A 79 -32.07 -5.80 2.11
N SER A 80 -33.32 -6.08 2.53
CA SER A 80 -34.44 -6.36 1.64
C SER A 80 -34.81 -5.18 0.74
N ASP A 81 -34.83 -3.98 1.30
CA ASP A 81 -35.15 -2.74 0.55
C ASP A 81 -34.06 -2.43 -0.48
N TRP A 82 -32.78 -2.62 -0.12
CA TRP A 82 -31.66 -2.51 -1.07
C TRP A 82 -31.75 -3.55 -2.20
N ALA A 83 -32.04 -4.81 -1.89
CA ALA A 83 -32.16 -5.88 -2.87
C ALA A 83 -33.27 -5.62 -3.90
N THR A 84 -34.32 -4.85 -3.53
CA THR A 84 -35.43 -4.49 -4.41
C THR A 84 -35.29 -3.11 -5.06
N THR A 85 -34.23 -2.37 -4.74
CA THR A 85 -33.97 -1.04 -5.30
C THR A 85 -33.67 -1.11 -6.81
N THR A 86 -34.32 -0.25 -7.59
CA THR A 86 -34.13 -0.21 -9.04
C THR A 86 -32.67 0.09 -9.39
N GLY A 87 -32.07 -0.75 -10.23
CA GLY A 87 -30.66 -0.63 -10.66
C GLY A 87 -29.66 -1.42 -9.82
N VAL A 88 -30.10 -2.01 -8.69
CA VAL A 88 -29.31 -2.96 -7.92
C VAL A 88 -29.38 -4.34 -8.60
N THR A 89 -28.24 -4.98 -8.76
CA THR A 89 -28.11 -6.33 -9.30
C THR A 89 -27.99 -7.37 -8.18
N ALA A 90 -27.25 -7.05 -7.14
CA ALA A 90 -27.14 -7.84 -5.92
C ALA A 90 -26.89 -6.92 -4.71
N ALA A 91 -27.41 -7.31 -3.56
CA ALA A 91 -27.17 -6.67 -2.26
C ALA A 91 -26.92 -7.76 -1.22
N GLU A 92 -25.66 -8.13 -1.08
CA GLU A 92 -25.24 -9.27 -0.25
C GLU A 92 -24.90 -8.78 1.17
N PRO A 93 -25.56 -9.31 2.22
CA PRO A 93 -25.23 -8.97 3.59
C PRO A 93 -23.88 -9.58 4.01
N VAL A 94 -23.06 -8.77 4.66
CA VAL A 94 -21.76 -9.19 5.20
C VAL A 94 -21.69 -8.86 6.68
N GLY A 95 -21.57 -9.90 7.50
CA GLY A 95 -21.31 -9.78 8.94
C GLY A 95 -19.80 -9.72 9.20
N ILE A 96 -19.32 -8.78 10.01
CA ILE A 96 -17.88 -8.66 10.29
C ILE A 96 -17.67 -8.63 11.81
N SER A 97 -16.76 -9.48 12.29
CA SER A 97 -16.38 -9.51 13.72
C SER A 97 -14.91 -9.88 13.87
N GLN A 98 -14.25 -9.38 14.90
CA GLN A 98 -12.91 -9.81 15.27
C GLN A 98 -12.96 -10.66 16.54
N THR A 99 -12.28 -11.81 16.52
CA THR A 99 -12.30 -12.77 17.60
C THR A 99 -11.01 -13.62 17.61
N ARG A 100 -11.04 -14.73 18.31
CA ARG A 100 -9.96 -15.73 18.32
C ARG A 100 -10.47 -17.05 17.80
N GLY A 101 -9.69 -17.70 16.93
CA GLY A 101 -9.84 -19.08 16.54
C GLY A 101 -8.88 -19.96 17.32
N GLU A 102 -9.30 -21.17 17.64
CA GLU A 102 -8.52 -22.20 18.34
C GLU A 102 -8.50 -23.47 17.51
N ALA A 103 -7.31 -24.02 17.28
CA ALA A 103 -7.11 -25.30 16.60
C ALA A 103 -6.09 -26.13 17.41
N GLY A 104 -6.56 -27.16 18.12
CA GLY A 104 -5.74 -27.86 19.08
C GLY A 104 -5.13 -26.92 20.13
N ASP A 105 -3.80 -26.88 20.18
CA ASP A 105 -3.06 -25.98 21.09
C ASP A 105 -2.76 -24.60 20.50
N THR A 106 -3.09 -24.37 19.22
CA THR A 106 -2.82 -23.11 18.52
C THR A 106 -4.00 -22.16 18.68
N ARG A 107 -3.68 -20.89 18.99
CA ARG A 107 -4.66 -19.80 19.08
C ARG A 107 -4.20 -18.60 18.29
N ALA A 108 -5.08 -18.06 17.45
CA ALA A 108 -4.80 -16.87 16.66
C ALA A 108 -5.97 -15.88 16.69
N ALA A 109 -5.64 -14.58 16.60
CA ALA A 109 -6.64 -13.57 16.32
C ALA A 109 -7.09 -13.73 14.85
N ILE A 110 -8.38 -13.65 14.60
CA ILE A 110 -9.00 -13.77 13.28
C ILE A 110 -10.09 -12.71 13.10
N ALA A 111 -10.32 -12.32 11.85
CA ALA A 111 -11.52 -11.57 11.46
C ALA A 111 -12.50 -12.53 10.83
N VAL A 112 -13.70 -12.61 11.39
CA VAL A 112 -14.76 -13.49 10.88
C VAL A 112 -15.67 -12.69 9.97
N PHE A 113 -15.86 -13.19 8.75
CA PHE A 113 -16.81 -12.65 7.78
C PHE A 113 -17.95 -13.64 7.62
N GLY A 114 -19.16 -13.21 7.99
CA GLY A 114 -20.39 -13.95 7.73
C GLY A 114 -20.94 -13.57 6.37
N VAL A 115 -20.97 -14.51 5.45
CA VAL A 115 -21.35 -14.30 4.04
C VAL A 115 -22.36 -15.33 3.56
N GLU A 116 -23.07 -15.01 2.50
CA GLU A 116 -23.97 -16.00 1.86
C GLU A 116 -23.15 -17.03 1.04
N PRO A 117 -23.62 -18.28 0.90
CA PRO A 117 -22.99 -19.28 0.05
C PRO A 117 -22.84 -18.77 -1.39
N GLY A 118 -21.61 -18.84 -1.93
CA GLY A 118 -21.31 -18.36 -3.28
C GLY A 118 -20.97 -16.89 -3.38
N PHE A 119 -20.81 -16.20 -2.25
CA PHE A 119 -20.36 -14.80 -2.18
C PHE A 119 -19.02 -14.60 -2.91
N ASP A 120 -18.08 -15.48 -2.65
CA ASP A 120 -16.80 -15.55 -3.37
C ASP A 120 -16.28 -16.99 -3.44
N ALA A 121 -15.01 -17.18 -3.81
CA ALA A 121 -14.41 -18.50 -4.00
C ALA A 121 -14.08 -19.23 -2.69
N THR A 122 -14.02 -18.52 -1.56
CA THR A 122 -13.71 -19.07 -0.23
C THR A 122 -14.94 -19.20 0.67
N ALA A 123 -16.06 -18.58 0.28
CA ALA A 123 -17.31 -18.63 1.03
C ALA A 123 -17.78 -20.08 1.24
N PRO A 124 -18.03 -20.51 2.49
CA PRO A 124 -18.49 -21.87 2.78
C PRO A 124 -19.89 -22.13 2.22
N THR A 125 -20.14 -23.37 1.82
CA THR A 125 -21.42 -23.77 1.18
C THR A 125 -22.49 -24.16 2.18
N GLU A 126 -22.13 -24.60 3.38
CA GLU A 126 -23.05 -25.10 4.41
C GLU A 126 -22.69 -24.53 5.80
N ASN A 127 -23.67 -24.48 6.67
CA ASN A 127 -23.46 -24.14 8.08
C ASN A 127 -22.51 -25.14 8.77
N GLY A 128 -21.71 -24.66 9.70
CA GLY A 128 -20.70 -25.44 10.39
C GLY A 128 -19.40 -25.60 9.61
N GLN A 129 -19.28 -24.95 8.45
CA GLN A 129 -18.07 -24.95 7.62
C GLN A 129 -17.42 -23.57 7.60
N LEU A 130 -16.11 -23.55 7.35
CA LEU A 130 -15.29 -22.33 7.23
C LEU A 130 -14.53 -22.30 5.91
N GLY A 131 -14.44 -21.12 5.34
CA GLY A 131 -13.42 -20.76 4.38
C GLY A 131 -12.31 -19.94 5.06
N LEU A 132 -11.05 -20.30 4.86
CA LEU A 132 -9.93 -19.62 5.47
C LEU A 132 -9.07 -18.92 4.41
N SER A 133 -8.63 -17.71 4.70
CA SER A 133 -7.52 -17.13 3.95
C SER A 133 -6.23 -17.90 4.22
N ASP A 134 -5.29 -17.93 3.26
CA ASP A 134 -3.97 -18.55 3.46
C ASP A 134 -3.26 -18.07 4.73
N PRO A 135 -3.27 -16.76 5.07
CA PRO A 135 -2.73 -16.28 6.33
C PRO A 135 -3.45 -16.85 7.57
N ALA A 136 -4.78 -17.05 7.53
CA ALA A 136 -5.53 -17.63 8.63
C ALA A 136 -5.17 -19.10 8.85
N ALA A 137 -5.12 -19.88 7.77
CA ALA A 137 -4.71 -21.27 7.83
C ALA A 137 -3.28 -21.42 8.38
N LYS A 138 -2.37 -20.55 7.95
CA LYS A 138 -0.99 -20.52 8.45
C LYS A 138 -0.93 -20.12 9.93
N ALA A 139 -1.70 -19.12 10.36
CA ALA A 139 -1.71 -18.64 11.74
C ALA A 139 -2.27 -19.68 12.72
N LEU A 140 -3.26 -20.45 12.29
CA LEU A 140 -3.88 -21.55 13.06
C LEU A 140 -3.16 -22.88 12.88
N ASN A 141 -2.24 -22.99 11.90
CA ASN A 141 -1.51 -24.20 11.52
C ASN A 141 -2.46 -25.36 11.17
N VAL A 142 -3.41 -25.09 10.28
CA VAL A 142 -4.48 -26.03 9.86
C VAL A 142 -4.50 -26.22 8.35
N THR A 143 -5.18 -27.29 7.93
CA THR A 143 -5.43 -27.65 6.54
C THR A 143 -6.91 -27.94 6.31
N THR A 144 -7.34 -28.05 5.06
CA THR A 144 -8.72 -28.43 4.71
C THR A 144 -9.12 -29.75 5.37
N GLY A 145 -10.30 -29.77 5.99
CA GLY A 145 -10.85 -30.90 6.75
C GLY A 145 -10.52 -30.87 8.24
N ASP A 146 -9.61 -30.03 8.70
CA ASP A 146 -9.35 -29.83 10.13
C ASP A 146 -10.49 -29.03 10.79
N GLU A 147 -10.51 -29.03 12.12
CA GLU A 147 -11.50 -28.29 12.90
C GLU A 147 -10.90 -27.04 13.54
N VAL A 148 -11.68 -25.95 13.53
CA VAL A 148 -11.38 -24.70 14.24
C VAL A 148 -12.54 -24.36 15.17
N THR A 149 -12.23 -24.08 16.43
CA THR A 149 -13.21 -23.64 17.42
C THR A 149 -13.25 -22.11 17.50
N ILE A 150 -14.44 -21.53 17.35
CA ILE A 150 -14.71 -20.10 17.48
C ILE A 150 -15.81 -19.91 18.54
N ALA A 151 -15.51 -19.15 19.59
CA ALA A 151 -16.44 -18.91 20.71
C ALA A 151 -17.08 -20.20 21.29
N GLY A 152 -16.32 -21.30 21.32
CA GLY A 152 -16.76 -22.58 21.87
C GLY A 152 -17.53 -23.47 20.90
N THR A 153 -17.77 -23.04 19.66
CA THR A 153 -18.37 -23.85 18.59
C THR A 153 -17.28 -24.35 17.63
N SER A 154 -17.31 -25.65 17.31
CA SER A 154 -16.37 -26.26 16.36
C SER A 154 -16.93 -26.18 14.95
N TYR A 155 -16.07 -25.83 14.00
CA TYR A 155 -16.35 -25.71 12.57
C TYR A 155 -15.32 -26.51 11.78
N THR A 156 -15.72 -27.07 10.66
CA THR A 156 -14.81 -27.80 9.75
C THR A 156 -14.35 -26.91 8.62
N ILE A 157 -13.05 -26.94 8.28
CA ILE A 157 -12.49 -26.16 7.17
C ILE A 157 -12.86 -26.80 5.84
N GLU A 158 -13.66 -26.08 5.03
CA GLU A 158 -14.05 -26.51 3.68
C GLU A 158 -13.03 -26.08 2.64
N THR A 159 -12.63 -24.80 2.68
CA THR A 159 -11.75 -24.19 1.69
C THR A 159 -10.61 -23.40 2.34
N ILE A 160 -9.48 -23.31 1.66
CA ILE A 160 -8.37 -22.41 2.01
C ILE A 160 -7.95 -21.72 0.74
N GLY A 161 -7.85 -20.37 0.76
CA GLY A 161 -7.38 -19.57 -0.37
C GLY A 161 -7.48 -18.08 -0.14
N GLY A 162 -6.76 -17.32 -1.00
CA GLY A 162 -6.73 -15.88 -0.94
C GLY A 162 -5.89 -15.30 0.20
N ASP A 163 -5.59 -14.01 0.08
CA ASP A 163 -4.73 -13.27 1.03
C ASP A 163 -5.54 -12.25 1.86
N GLY A 164 -6.74 -12.64 2.32
CA GLY A 164 -7.67 -11.77 3.04
C GLY A 164 -7.17 -11.38 4.42
N TRP A 165 -7.06 -10.06 4.65
CA TRP A 165 -6.77 -9.44 5.95
C TRP A 165 -7.73 -8.30 6.24
N TYR A 166 -8.12 -8.17 7.48
CA TYR A 166 -8.96 -7.08 7.99
C TYR A 166 -8.41 -6.56 9.31
N SER A 167 -8.04 -5.28 9.38
CA SER A 167 -7.48 -4.65 10.59
C SER A 167 -6.36 -5.49 11.23
N HIS A 168 -5.38 -5.92 10.43
CA HIS A 168 -4.22 -6.75 10.83
C HIS A 168 -4.56 -8.16 11.32
N THR A 169 -5.80 -8.62 11.16
CA THR A 169 -6.19 -10.00 11.45
C THR A 169 -6.54 -10.74 10.17
N PRO A 170 -6.07 -12.00 10.00
CA PRO A 170 -6.39 -12.79 8.83
C PRO A 170 -7.87 -13.19 8.83
N VAL A 171 -8.46 -13.28 7.64
CA VAL A 171 -9.90 -13.51 7.46
C VAL A 171 -10.24 -14.98 7.47
N VAL A 172 -11.34 -15.28 8.16
CA VAL A 172 -12.06 -16.56 8.16
C VAL A 172 -13.50 -16.26 7.75
N GLU A 173 -14.01 -16.98 6.78
CA GLU A 173 -15.41 -16.87 6.34
C GLU A 173 -16.25 -17.98 6.94
N MET A 174 -17.45 -17.64 7.33
CA MET A 174 -18.51 -18.57 7.73
C MET A 174 -19.82 -18.19 7.06
N THR A 175 -20.83 -19.05 7.10
CA THR A 175 -22.14 -18.64 6.59
C THR A 175 -22.69 -17.46 7.40
N LEU A 176 -23.50 -16.61 6.76
CA LEU A 176 -24.15 -15.50 7.46
C LEU A 176 -24.97 -15.98 8.66
N ASN A 177 -25.63 -17.14 8.54
CA ASN A 177 -26.41 -17.75 9.63
C ASN A 177 -25.53 -18.17 10.82
N ASP A 178 -24.34 -18.72 10.57
CA ASP A 178 -23.39 -19.05 11.64
C ASP A 178 -22.83 -17.81 12.30
N TRP A 179 -22.56 -16.74 11.52
CA TRP A 179 -22.13 -15.46 12.06
C TRP A 179 -23.22 -14.80 12.94
N GLN A 180 -24.49 -14.86 12.53
CA GLN A 180 -25.60 -14.38 13.34
C GLN A 180 -25.74 -15.17 14.65
N THR A 181 -25.57 -16.51 14.58
CA THR A 181 -25.55 -17.39 15.75
C THR A 181 -24.39 -17.03 16.70
N TYR A 182 -23.19 -16.81 16.13
CA TYR A 182 -22.01 -16.35 16.85
C TYR A 182 -22.25 -14.98 17.49
N SER A 183 -22.83 -14.03 16.75
CA SER A 183 -23.13 -12.67 17.24
C SER A 183 -24.11 -12.70 18.40
N ALA A 184 -25.15 -13.52 18.31
CA ALA A 184 -26.11 -13.73 19.40
C ALA A 184 -25.44 -14.32 20.66
N ALA A 185 -24.58 -15.32 20.51
CA ALA A 185 -23.83 -15.92 21.60
C ALA A 185 -22.83 -14.97 22.27
N THR A 186 -22.35 -13.97 21.53
CA THR A 186 -21.38 -12.97 22.03
C THR A 186 -22.01 -11.65 22.48
N GLY A 187 -23.35 -11.56 22.57
CA GLY A 187 -24.05 -10.48 23.19
C GLY A 187 -24.77 -9.50 22.23
N ASN A 188 -24.84 -9.83 20.94
CA ASN A 188 -25.58 -9.06 19.93
C ASN A 188 -26.63 -9.94 19.21
N PRO A 189 -27.75 -10.29 19.87
CA PRO A 189 -28.73 -11.24 19.33
C PRO A 189 -29.52 -10.70 18.11
N ASP A 190 -29.56 -9.39 17.95
CA ASP A 190 -30.34 -8.74 16.89
C ASP A 190 -29.47 -8.39 15.66
N ALA A 191 -28.19 -8.78 15.65
CA ALA A 191 -27.27 -8.51 14.55
C ALA A 191 -27.70 -9.28 13.29
N TYR A 192 -28.04 -8.58 12.21
CA TYR A 192 -28.34 -9.17 10.92
C TYR A 192 -27.09 -9.17 10.02
N ALA A 193 -26.47 -8.01 9.80
CA ALA A 193 -25.20 -7.85 9.08
C ALA A 193 -24.49 -6.56 9.54
N THR A 194 -23.21 -6.46 9.25
CA THR A 194 -22.43 -5.24 9.48
C THR A 194 -22.59 -4.25 8.33
N VAL A 195 -22.51 -4.73 7.09
CA VAL A 195 -22.60 -3.94 5.85
C VAL A 195 -23.33 -4.74 4.78
N LEU A 196 -23.66 -4.07 3.65
CA LEU A 196 -24.06 -4.75 2.41
C LEU A 196 -23.00 -4.54 1.35
N ALA A 197 -22.64 -5.60 0.65
CA ALA A 197 -21.88 -5.57 -0.58
C ALA A 197 -22.86 -5.40 -1.75
N VAL A 198 -22.91 -4.23 -2.37
CA VAL A 198 -23.92 -3.92 -3.39
C VAL A 198 -23.26 -3.79 -4.75
N THR A 199 -23.82 -4.51 -5.75
CA THR A 199 -23.46 -4.40 -7.16
C THR A 199 -24.63 -3.83 -7.96
N GLY A 200 -24.32 -2.99 -8.95
CA GLY A 200 -25.30 -2.36 -9.80
C GLY A 200 -25.05 -0.87 -10.05
N THR A 201 -26.04 -0.22 -10.63
CA THR A 201 -25.98 1.21 -10.93
C THR A 201 -27.29 1.92 -10.52
N PRO A 202 -27.69 1.82 -9.25
CA PRO A 202 -28.85 2.56 -8.74
C PRO A 202 -28.53 4.07 -8.66
N ASP A 203 -29.56 4.87 -8.41
CA ASP A 203 -29.36 6.21 -7.86
C ASP A 203 -28.95 6.08 -6.39
N TRP A 204 -27.64 6.09 -6.13
CA TRP A 204 -27.04 5.81 -4.82
C TRP A 204 -27.57 6.78 -3.74
N ASP A 205 -27.64 8.08 -4.05
CA ASP A 205 -28.03 9.10 -3.09
C ASP A 205 -29.52 8.98 -2.72
N ALA A 206 -30.35 8.67 -3.72
CA ALA A 206 -31.78 8.43 -3.50
C ALA A 206 -32.02 7.14 -2.69
N ALA A 207 -31.29 6.07 -3.00
CA ALA A 207 -31.37 4.80 -2.28
C ALA A 207 -30.90 4.93 -0.81
N ASP A 208 -29.77 5.61 -0.59
CA ASP A 208 -29.26 5.89 0.75
C ASP A 208 -30.25 6.68 1.60
N THR A 209 -30.84 7.73 1.01
CA THR A 209 -31.86 8.54 1.69
C THR A 209 -33.10 7.72 2.06
N ALA A 210 -33.57 6.87 1.12
CA ALA A 210 -34.77 6.05 1.33
C ALA A 210 -34.57 4.99 2.42
N ASN A 211 -33.36 4.43 2.53
CA ASN A 211 -33.06 3.29 3.41
C ASN A 211 -32.32 3.69 4.70
N ALA A 212 -32.11 4.99 4.93
CA ALA A 212 -31.31 5.51 6.05
C ALA A 212 -29.93 4.83 6.13
N THR A 213 -29.20 4.83 4.99
CA THR A 213 -27.87 4.23 4.82
C THR A 213 -26.89 5.23 4.24
N VAL A 214 -25.61 4.83 4.15
CA VAL A 214 -24.56 5.57 3.44
C VAL A 214 -23.75 4.56 2.62
N SER A 215 -23.66 4.80 1.32
CA SER A 215 -22.90 3.96 0.40
C SER A 215 -21.56 4.59 0.06
N GLU A 216 -20.50 3.82 0.19
CA GLU A 216 -19.14 4.21 -0.14
C GLU A 216 -18.55 3.33 -1.25
N THR A 217 -17.73 3.91 -2.12
CA THR A 217 -16.96 3.09 -3.07
C THR A 217 -16.01 2.19 -2.29
N THR A 218 -15.60 1.05 -2.87
CA THR A 218 -14.67 0.12 -2.21
C THR A 218 -13.39 0.83 -1.70
N ILE A 219 -12.88 1.81 -2.42
CA ILE A 219 -11.74 2.63 -1.95
C ILE A 219 -12.19 3.61 -0.85
N GLY A 220 -13.37 4.21 -0.95
CA GLY A 220 -13.93 5.12 0.06
C GLY A 220 -14.10 4.45 1.41
N THR A 221 -14.48 3.17 1.42
CA THR A 221 -14.67 2.38 2.66
C THR A 221 -13.41 2.23 3.50
N LEU A 222 -12.22 2.45 2.93
CA LEU A 222 -10.97 2.38 3.70
C LEU A 222 -10.94 3.41 4.83
N MET A 223 -11.60 4.55 4.65
CA MET A 223 -11.73 5.56 5.70
C MET A 223 -12.73 5.18 6.79
N ALA A 224 -13.59 4.21 6.53
CA ALA A 224 -14.51 3.62 7.53
C ALA A 224 -13.81 2.60 8.46
N LEU A 225 -12.60 2.15 8.10
CA LEU A 225 -11.75 1.33 8.97
C LEU A 225 -10.98 2.22 9.94
N SER A 226 -11.30 2.13 11.23
CA SER A 226 -10.68 2.96 12.28
C SER A 226 -9.16 2.74 12.36
N ALA A 227 -8.69 1.50 12.23
CA ALA A 227 -7.27 1.16 12.19
C ALA A 227 -6.57 1.86 11.01
N PHE A 228 -7.09 1.69 9.79
CA PHE A 228 -6.50 2.31 8.59
C PHE A 228 -6.51 3.85 8.69
N ARG A 229 -7.63 4.45 9.11
CA ARG A 229 -7.74 5.91 9.28
C ARG A 229 -6.73 6.49 10.26
N SER A 230 -6.44 5.78 11.36
CA SER A 230 -5.46 6.22 12.36
C SER A 230 -4.01 6.09 11.85
N GLU A 231 -3.73 5.11 11.01
CA GLU A 231 -2.37 4.80 10.55
C GLU A 231 -1.99 5.54 9.26
N ILE A 232 -2.94 5.73 8.33
CA ILE A 232 -2.63 6.26 6.99
C ILE A 232 -1.94 7.62 7.03
N GLY A 233 -2.33 8.49 7.96
CA GLY A 233 -1.72 9.81 8.14
C GLY A 233 -0.24 9.73 8.51
N SER A 234 0.10 8.84 9.45
CA SER A 234 1.48 8.64 9.89
C SER A 234 2.33 7.92 8.84
N LEU A 235 1.77 6.91 8.17
CA LEU A 235 2.44 6.22 7.07
C LEU A 235 2.74 7.15 5.90
N LEU A 236 1.76 7.96 5.50
CA LEU A 236 1.94 8.94 4.43
C LEU A 236 2.99 9.99 4.77
N LEU A 237 2.95 10.54 6.01
CA LEU A 237 3.95 11.47 6.48
C LEU A 237 5.37 10.86 6.45
N MET A 238 5.52 9.62 6.90
CA MET A 238 6.80 8.89 6.87
C MET A 238 7.32 8.75 5.43
N VAL A 239 6.47 8.36 4.48
CA VAL A 239 6.84 8.23 3.06
C VAL A 239 7.25 9.58 2.47
N VAL A 240 6.48 10.64 2.72
CA VAL A 240 6.79 12.00 2.23
C VAL A 240 8.12 12.51 2.78
N MET A 241 8.35 12.34 4.10
CA MET A 241 9.62 12.72 4.73
C MET A 241 10.80 11.93 4.17
N LEU A 242 10.60 10.64 3.93
CA LEU A 242 11.64 9.77 3.36
C LEU A 242 12.07 10.23 1.97
N PHE A 243 11.11 10.52 1.09
CA PHE A 243 11.42 11.07 -0.24
C PHE A 243 12.02 12.47 -0.16
N GLY A 244 11.54 13.32 0.74
CA GLY A 244 12.10 14.65 0.98
C GLY A 244 13.57 14.62 1.37
N ILE A 245 13.91 13.79 2.37
CA ILE A 245 15.29 13.57 2.82
C ILE A 245 16.13 12.97 1.70
N SER A 246 15.61 11.97 0.98
CA SER A 246 16.32 11.33 -0.15
C SER A 246 16.64 12.34 -1.25
N GLY A 247 15.67 13.16 -1.65
CA GLY A 247 15.86 14.22 -2.64
C GLY A 247 16.89 15.26 -2.21
N LEU A 248 16.86 15.67 -0.94
CA LEU A 248 17.82 16.61 -0.37
C LEU A 248 19.24 16.04 -0.36
N VAL A 249 19.43 14.81 0.09
CA VAL A 249 20.75 14.16 0.14
C VAL A 249 21.31 13.98 -1.28
N ILE A 250 20.52 13.44 -2.21
CA ILE A 250 20.94 13.27 -3.60
C ILE A 250 21.26 14.64 -4.24
N GLY A 251 20.42 15.65 -4.01
CA GLY A 251 20.64 17.03 -4.49
C GLY A 251 21.91 17.64 -3.93
N ALA A 252 22.20 17.46 -2.64
CA ALA A 252 23.42 17.92 -2.00
C ALA A 252 24.68 17.28 -2.64
N PHE A 253 24.64 15.96 -2.88
CA PHE A 253 25.74 15.27 -3.57
C PHE A 253 25.99 15.81 -4.97
N PHE A 254 24.94 16.01 -5.77
CA PHE A 254 25.09 16.60 -7.10
C PHE A 254 25.56 18.06 -7.06
N THR A 255 25.17 18.81 -6.02
CA THR A 255 25.68 20.18 -5.84
C THR A 255 27.18 20.16 -5.58
N VAL A 256 27.66 19.38 -4.62
CA VAL A 256 29.10 19.25 -4.33
C VAL A 256 29.87 18.76 -5.58
N TRP A 257 29.34 17.76 -6.27
CA TRP A 257 29.95 17.24 -7.49
C TRP A 257 30.07 18.30 -8.60
N THR A 258 29.00 19.08 -8.82
CA THR A 258 28.98 20.15 -9.81
C THR A 258 29.94 21.27 -9.43
N MET A 259 30.03 21.62 -8.13
CA MET A 259 30.98 22.61 -7.62
C MET A 259 32.45 22.19 -7.86
N GLN A 260 32.78 20.93 -7.69
CA GLN A 260 34.11 20.39 -7.94
C GLN A 260 34.53 20.47 -9.43
N ARG A 261 33.55 20.54 -10.34
CA ARG A 261 33.78 20.61 -11.81
C ARG A 261 33.67 22.04 -12.36
N LYS A 262 33.55 23.07 -11.50
CA LYS A 262 33.43 24.46 -11.95
C LYS A 262 34.58 24.89 -12.90
N GLY A 263 35.82 24.49 -12.59
CA GLY A 263 36.98 24.78 -13.43
C GLY A 263 36.88 24.15 -14.82
N ASP A 264 36.54 22.85 -14.89
CA ASP A 264 36.38 22.12 -16.14
C ASP A 264 35.26 22.72 -17.02
N ILE A 265 34.14 23.09 -16.38
CA ILE A 265 32.99 23.74 -17.03
C ILE A 265 33.39 25.13 -17.59
N ALA A 266 34.18 25.90 -16.84
CA ALA A 266 34.68 27.22 -17.28
C ALA A 266 35.60 27.08 -18.52
N VAL A 267 36.51 26.11 -18.52
CA VAL A 267 37.39 25.81 -19.67
C VAL A 267 36.58 25.40 -20.90
N LEU A 268 35.59 24.50 -20.75
CA LEU A 268 34.75 24.06 -21.86
C LEU A 268 33.91 25.23 -22.42
N LYS A 269 33.43 26.12 -21.57
CA LYS A 269 32.73 27.35 -21.99
C LYS A 269 33.68 28.32 -22.78
N ALA A 270 34.93 28.47 -22.32
CA ALA A 270 35.91 29.29 -23.01
C ALA A 270 36.30 28.69 -24.39
N LEU A 271 36.23 27.39 -24.54
CA LEU A 271 36.42 26.66 -25.81
C LEU A 271 35.16 26.66 -26.71
N GLY A 272 34.09 27.36 -26.32
CA GLY A 272 32.90 27.55 -27.15
C GLY A 272 31.75 26.52 -26.89
N ALA A 273 31.82 25.69 -25.83
CA ALA A 273 30.73 24.80 -25.50
C ALA A 273 29.47 25.57 -25.06
N SER A 274 28.32 25.26 -25.66
CA SER A 274 27.06 25.86 -25.28
C SER A 274 26.59 25.39 -23.91
N THR A 275 25.96 26.27 -23.12
CA THR A 275 25.39 25.96 -21.79
C THR A 275 24.41 24.78 -21.88
N ARG A 276 23.61 24.69 -22.96
CA ARG A 276 22.66 23.60 -23.19
C ARG A 276 23.36 22.25 -23.36
N SER A 277 24.50 22.21 -24.06
CA SER A 277 25.31 21.00 -24.22
C SER A 277 25.88 20.52 -22.88
N LEU A 278 26.41 21.46 -22.06
CA LEU A 278 26.97 21.17 -20.75
C LEU A 278 25.90 20.63 -19.77
N ILE A 279 24.72 21.25 -19.76
CA ILE A 279 23.59 20.77 -18.95
C ILE A 279 23.17 19.37 -19.39
N ARG A 280 23.01 19.12 -20.69
CA ARG A 280 22.61 17.81 -21.21
C ARG A 280 23.63 16.72 -20.88
N ASP A 281 24.92 17.04 -20.95
CA ASP A 281 25.97 16.09 -20.62
C ASP A 281 26.01 15.76 -19.12
N ALA A 282 25.88 16.79 -18.26
CA ALA A 282 25.86 16.61 -16.81
C ALA A 282 24.60 15.86 -16.32
N LEU A 283 23.41 16.17 -16.86
CA LEU A 283 22.18 15.44 -16.56
C LEU A 283 22.25 13.99 -17.08
N GLY A 284 22.88 13.76 -18.23
CA GLY A 284 23.11 12.41 -18.74
C GLY A 284 24.02 11.58 -17.82
N GLN A 285 25.08 12.20 -17.26
CA GLN A 285 25.94 11.55 -16.26
C GLN A 285 25.17 11.26 -14.96
N ALA A 286 24.38 12.23 -14.48
CA ALA A 286 23.54 12.06 -13.31
C ALA A 286 22.54 10.90 -13.50
N LEU A 287 21.88 10.85 -14.65
CA LEU A 287 20.93 9.77 -14.97
C LEU A 287 21.61 8.39 -14.96
N ILE A 288 22.81 8.26 -15.53
CA ILE A 288 23.54 6.98 -15.51
C ILE A 288 23.85 6.54 -14.08
N VAL A 289 24.34 7.45 -13.22
CA VAL A 289 24.66 7.14 -11.83
C VAL A 289 23.39 6.78 -11.03
N LEU A 290 22.30 7.53 -11.26
CA LEU A 290 21.00 7.23 -10.63
C LEU A 290 20.47 5.87 -11.07
N LEU A 291 20.46 5.57 -12.37
CA LEU A 291 19.97 4.28 -12.89
C LEU A 291 20.79 3.11 -12.34
N LEU A 292 22.10 3.24 -12.27
CA LEU A 292 22.97 2.19 -11.71
C LEU A 292 22.78 2.03 -10.20
N GLY A 293 22.79 3.14 -9.46
CA GLY A 293 22.61 3.13 -8.01
C GLY A 293 21.23 2.62 -7.59
N ILE A 294 20.18 3.13 -8.24
CA ILE A 294 18.80 2.71 -7.98
C ILE A 294 18.57 1.27 -8.44
N GLY A 295 19.11 0.88 -9.60
CA GLY A 295 19.01 -0.51 -10.09
C GLY A 295 19.65 -1.52 -9.12
N ILE A 296 20.85 -1.22 -8.60
CA ILE A 296 21.49 -2.04 -7.57
C ILE A 296 20.65 -2.03 -6.28
N GLY A 297 20.20 -0.86 -5.85
CA GLY A 297 19.36 -0.71 -4.66
C GLY A 297 18.07 -1.53 -4.75
N LEU A 298 17.33 -1.44 -5.86
CA LEU A 298 16.11 -2.23 -6.09
C LEU A 298 16.39 -3.74 -6.16
N GLY A 299 17.53 -4.15 -6.77
CA GLY A 299 17.96 -5.54 -6.74
C GLY A 299 18.18 -6.07 -5.33
N LEU A 300 18.79 -5.26 -4.45
CA LEU A 300 18.95 -5.60 -3.04
C LEU A 300 17.60 -5.60 -2.29
N VAL A 301 16.70 -4.65 -2.58
CA VAL A 301 15.35 -4.62 -2.00
C VAL A 301 14.57 -5.89 -2.35
N THR A 302 14.61 -6.33 -3.62
CA THR A 302 13.91 -7.56 -4.03
C THR A 302 14.51 -8.78 -3.36
N LEU A 303 15.84 -8.86 -3.25
CA LEU A 303 16.52 -9.96 -2.59
C LEU A 303 16.19 -10.02 -1.08
N PHE A 304 16.39 -8.92 -0.37
CA PHE A 304 16.13 -8.87 1.07
C PHE A 304 14.64 -8.89 1.39
N GLY A 305 13.80 -8.29 0.54
CA GLY A 305 12.35 -8.31 0.68
C GLY A 305 11.76 -9.71 0.52
N ALA A 306 12.28 -10.50 -0.42
CA ALA A 306 11.88 -11.90 -0.57
C ALA A 306 12.24 -12.75 0.66
N LEU A 307 13.40 -12.47 1.28
CA LEU A 307 13.81 -13.13 2.52
C LEU A 307 13.01 -12.64 3.73
N ALA A 308 12.75 -11.33 3.81
CA ALA A 308 12.02 -10.72 4.91
C ALA A 308 10.50 -11.06 4.86
N GLY A 309 9.93 -11.24 3.67
CA GLY A 309 8.50 -11.53 3.47
C GLY A 309 8.03 -12.85 4.11
N THR A 310 8.95 -13.72 4.51
CA THR A 310 8.62 -14.94 5.28
C THR A 310 8.30 -14.67 6.76
N ALA A 311 8.78 -13.53 7.31
CA ALA A 311 8.68 -13.17 8.72
C ALA A 311 8.02 -11.80 8.97
N LEU A 312 8.00 -10.93 7.98
CA LEU A 312 7.48 -9.57 8.07
C LEU A 312 6.42 -9.34 6.97
N PRO A 313 5.45 -8.44 7.21
CA PRO A 313 4.49 -8.03 6.18
C PRO A 313 5.18 -7.18 5.12
N PHE A 314 5.84 -7.81 4.18
CA PHE A 314 6.60 -7.14 3.12
C PHE A 314 5.96 -7.39 1.77
N LEU A 315 5.44 -6.33 1.14
CA LEU A 315 4.81 -6.41 -0.17
C LEU A 315 5.81 -6.08 -1.28
N LEU A 316 6.16 -7.10 -2.08
CA LEU A 316 6.91 -6.94 -3.33
C LEU A 316 5.93 -6.74 -4.49
N SER A 317 5.72 -5.49 -4.89
CA SER A 317 4.89 -5.14 -6.03
C SER A 317 5.55 -4.03 -6.87
N PRO A 318 5.16 -3.81 -8.13
CA PRO A 318 5.63 -2.67 -8.92
C PRO A 318 5.39 -1.32 -8.23
N ILE A 319 4.31 -1.18 -7.46
CA ILE A 319 3.97 0.05 -6.74
C ILE A 319 4.93 0.28 -5.57
N THR A 320 5.34 -0.76 -4.85
CA THR A 320 6.24 -0.62 -3.69
C THR A 320 7.72 -0.64 -4.06
N THR A 321 8.07 -1.06 -5.27
CA THR A 321 9.47 -1.16 -5.73
C THR A 321 9.78 -0.21 -6.88
N VAL A 322 9.09 -0.32 -8.02
CA VAL A 322 9.41 0.46 -9.23
C VAL A 322 9.02 1.93 -9.09
N LEU A 323 7.84 2.20 -8.55
CA LEU A 323 7.34 3.57 -8.38
C LEU A 323 8.26 4.42 -7.48
N PRO A 324 8.69 3.97 -6.28
CA PRO A 324 9.68 4.68 -5.48
C PRO A 324 10.99 4.94 -6.24
N GLY A 325 11.49 3.96 -7.00
CA GLY A 325 12.68 4.12 -7.83
C GLY A 325 12.50 5.20 -8.89
N ALA A 326 11.35 5.25 -9.56
CA ALA A 326 11.05 6.29 -10.55
C ALA A 326 10.97 7.69 -9.91
N ILE A 327 10.33 7.82 -8.75
CA ILE A 327 10.27 9.07 -7.99
C ILE A 327 11.70 9.53 -7.60
N MET A 328 12.55 8.62 -7.14
CA MET A 328 13.94 8.92 -6.79
C MET A 328 14.77 9.39 -8.01
N ILE A 329 14.55 8.81 -9.19
CA ILE A 329 15.19 9.30 -10.43
C ILE A 329 14.75 10.74 -10.71
N LEU A 330 13.46 11.03 -10.62
CA LEU A 330 12.94 12.38 -10.86
C LEU A 330 13.48 13.39 -9.85
N LEU A 331 13.47 13.06 -8.56
CA LEU A 331 14.03 13.91 -7.50
C LEU A 331 15.55 14.11 -7.67
N GLY A 332 16.27 13.06 -8.03
CA GLY A 332 17.72 13.13 -8.28
C GLY A 332 18.05 14.00 -9.49
N LEU A 333 17.31 13.87 -10.59
CA LEU A 333 17.48 14.73 -11.78
C LEU A 333 17.10 16.19 -11.49
N ALA A 334 16.03 16.44 -10.70
CA ALA A 334 15.66 17.77 -10.28
C ALA A 334 16.76 18.42 -9.42
N GLY A 335 17.32 17.68 -8.45
CA GLY A 335 18.45 18.13 -7.64
C GLY A 335 19.70 18.43 -8.47
N ALA A 336 20.03 17.56 -9.43
CA ALA A 336 21.14 17.77 -10.37
C ALA A 336 20.93 19.01 -11.26
N ALA A 337 19.70 19.22 -11.75
CA ALA A 337 19.34 20.38 -12.56
C ALA A 337 19.45 21.69 -11.75
N PHE A 338 18.98 21.68 -10.49
CA PHE A 338 19.12 22.81 -9.58
C PHE A 338 20.59 23.16 -9.29
N ALA A 339 21.42 22.15 -9.02
CA ALA A 339 22.86 22.31 -8.80
C ALA A 339 23.55 22.93 -10.02
N LEU A 340 23.21 22.49 -11.23
CA LEU A 340 23.74 23.02 -12.47
C LEU A 340 23.38 24.47 -12.72
N ARG A 341 22.19 24.90 -12.36
CA ARG A 341 21.76 26.30 -12.51
C ARG A 341 22.66 27.26 -11.75
N SER A 342 23.08 26.90 -10.54
CA SER A 342 23.95 27.73 -9.70
C SER A 342 25.35 27.90 -10.28
N VAL A 343 25.86 26.94 -11.07
CA VAL A 343 27.19 26.94 -11.68
C VAL A 343 27.19 27.57 -13.07
N THR A 344 26.12 27.35 -13.84
CA THR A 344 26.01 27.91 -15.20
C THR A 344 25.72 29.40 -15.23
N SER A 345 25.18 29.99 -14.14
CA SER A 345 24.97 31.43 -13.96
C SER A 345 26.23 32.20 -13.50
N ALA A 346 27.31 31.48 -13.10
CA ALA A 346 28.55 32.15 -12.69
C ALA A 346 29.28 32.76 -13.88
N ASP A 347 29.76 34.00 -13.74
CA ASP A 347 30.50 34.72 -14.76
C ASP A 347 31.89 34.10 -14.98
N PRO A 348 32.26 33.74 -16.24
CA PRO A 348 33.56 33.14 -16.56
C PRO A 348 34.76 33.97 -16.14
N LEU A 349 34.61 35.30 -16.11
CA LEU A 349 35.70 36.24 -15.77
C LEU A 349 36.10 36.21 -14.30
N THR A 350 35.14 35.96 -13.41
CA THR A 350 35.41 35.80 -11.98
C THR A 350 36.05 34.46 -11.62
N ALA A 351 35.81 33.43 -12.39
CA ALA A 351 36.40 32.06 -12.20
C ALA A 351 37.90 32.02 -12.62
N LEU A 352 38.33 32.82 -13.58
CA LEU A 352 39.70 32.88 -14.03
C LEU A 352 40.58 33.84 -13.18
N GLY A 353 39.96 34.76 -12.45
CA GLY A 353 40.66 35.76 -11.62
C GLY A 353 40.96 35.32 -10.17
N SER A 354 40.36 34.19 -9.68
CA SER A 354 40.49 33.78 -8.29
C SER A 354 41.66 32.81 -7.99
N ASN A 355 42.52 32.53 -8.97
CA ASN A 355 43.75 31.74 -8.82
C ASN A 355 45.04 32.60 -8.82
N ARG A 356 44.96 33.78 -8.19
CA ARG A 356 46.19 34.54 -7.87
C ARG A 356 46.27 34.72 -6.35
#